data_076515145ae7718da4cf6bd618d84776
#
_entry.id   076515145ae7718da4cf6bd618d84776
#
_cell.length_a   1.000
_cell.length_b   1.000
_cell.length_c   1.000
_cell.angle_alpha   90.00
_cell.angle_beta   90.00
_cell.angle_gamma   90.00
#
_symmetry.space_group_name_H-M   'P 1'
#
loop_
_entity.id
_entity.type
_entity.pdbx_description
1 polymer ?
#
loop_
_entity_poly.entity_id
_entity_poly.type
_entity_poly.pdbx_seq_one_letter_code
_entity_poly.pdbx_strand_id
1 'polypeptide(L)'
;IIAFILYGTDKAKAMHHQWRIKEAVLIGIAFVGGAFGAFAGMIVFHHKTRKMKFRILVPIAIIIWLTLGGFLAERDVVGLTKTDRPKNEYNGTEITPYHSSVDKDGDGTDDQTDILKNALVYVKKRPVYKSRYYQTGYPDDRYGVCTDVVGYALKKSGYDLRELVDEDIRTNPKDYDIDEPDKNIDFRRVKNLRIYFEHTATSLTTDVNDIEQWQGGDIVVFKNHIGVISDRRNAEGVPYVIHHNDPYQKNYEEDILQERTDIVGHFRIS
;
A
#
# COMPACT_ATOMS: atom_id res chain seq x y z
N ILE A 1 -14.11 0.47 30.93
CA ILE A 1 -15.27 0.73 31.82
C ILE A 1 -15.03 0.03 33.18
N ILE A 2 -14.80 -1.28 33.25
CA ILE A 2 -14.65 -2.05 34.51
C ILE A 2 -13.59 -1.44 35.43
N ALA A 3 -12.39 -1.14 34.92
CA ALA A 3 -11.34 -0.52 35.72
C ALA A 3 -11.78 0.81 36.35
N PHE A 4 -12.46 1.66 35.59
CA PHE A 4 -12.98 2.92 36.07
C PHE A 4 -13.96 2.73 37.25
N ILE A 5 -14.89 1.79 37.11
CA ILE A 5 -15.87 1.46 38.18
C ILE A 5 -15.16 0.95 39.43
N LEU A 6 -14.16 0.06 39.29
CA LEU A 6 -13.43 -0.47 40.42
C LEU A 6 -12.66 0.61 41.21
N TYR A 7 -12.07 1.60 40.52
CA TYR A 7 -11.43 2.75 41.18
C TYR A 7 -12.43 3.61 41.94
N GLY A 8 -13.62 3.85 41.37
CA GLY A 8 -14.72 4.54 42.04
C GLY A 8 -15.23 3.78 43.27
N THR A 9 -15.43 2.47 43.13
CA THR A 9 -15.86 1.60 44.22
C THR A 9 -14.81 1.54 45.36
N ASP A 10 -13.50 1.43 45.03
CA ASP A 10 -12.44 1.45 46.08
C ASP A 10 -12.40 2.80 46.80
N LYS A 11 -12.67 3.92 46.10
CA LYS A 11 -12.79 5.24 46.72
C LYS A 11 -13.98 5.31 47.65
N ALA A 12 -15.17 4.87 47.22
CA ALA A 12 -16.36 4.85 48.03
C ALA A 12 -16.17 3.98 49.29
N LYS A 13 -15.63 2.77 49.15
CA LYS A 13 -15.31 1.90 50.30
C LYS A 13 -14.30 2.54 51.25
N ALA A 14 -13.30 3.29 50.74
CA ALA A 14 -12.35 4.01 51.58
C ALA A 14 -13.01 5.12 52.38
N MET A 15 -14.05 5.80 51.87
CA MET A 15 -14.79 6.83 52.57
C MET A 15 -15.73 6.25 53.68
N HIS A 16 -16.25 5.04 53.46
CA HIS A 16 -17.17 4.38 54.37
C HIS A 16 -16.47 3.37 55.30
N HIS A 17 -15.14 3.42 55.44
CA HIS A 17 -14.34 2.53 56.32
C HIS A 17 -14.55 1.03 56.07
N GLN A 18 -14.94 0.66 54.82
CA GLN A 18 -15.18 -0.72 54.42
C GLN A 18 -13.88 -1.41 53.92
N TRP A 19 -13.92 -2.73 53.79
CA TRP A 19 -12.83 -3.52 53.19
C TRP A 19 -12.52 -3.04 51.79
N ARG A 20 -11.25 -2.66 51.57
CA ARG A 20 -10.76 -2.06 50.32
C ARG A 20 -10.37 -3.10 49.33
N ILE A 21 -10.42 -2.74 48.03
CA ILE A 21 -9.93 -3.57 46.96
C ILE A 21 -8.41 -3.62 47.06
N LYS A 22 -7.82 -4.84 46.95
CA LYS A 22 -6.36 -5.01 46.98
C LYS A 22 -5.72 -4.18 45.86
N GLU A 23 -4.64 -3.45 46.16
CA GLU A 23 -3.92 -2.61 45.21
C GLU A 23 -3.41 -3.39 44.01
N ALA A 24 -2.99 -4.65 44.23
CA ALA A 24 -2.57 -5.55 43.15
C ALA A 24 -3.67 -5.82 42.13
N VAL A 25 -4.95 -5.86 42.54
CA VAL A 25 -6.09 -6.06 41.66
C VAL A 25 -6.32 -4.80 40.79
N LEU A 26 -6.27 -3.61 41.42
CA LEU A 26 -6.45 -2.35 40.72
C LEU A 26 -5.33 -2.08 39.70
N ILE A 27 -4.10 -2.45 40.02
CA ILE A 27 -2.96 -2.36 39.11
C ILE A 27 -3.06 -3.45 38.03
N GLY A 28 -3.36 -4.70 38.42
CA GLY A 28 -3.47 -5.82 37.49
C GLY A 28 -4.49 -5.57 36.38
N ILE A 29 -5.66 -5.01 36.73
CA ILE A 29 -6.68 -4.70 35.71
C ILE A 29 -6.24 -3.63 34.70
N ALA A 30 -5.32 -2.71 35.10
CA ALA A 30 -4.75 -1.76 34.17
C ALA A 30 -3.89 -2.48 33.10
N PHE A 31 -3.15 -3.52 33.48
CA PHE A 31 -2.34 -4.32 32.55
C PHE A 31 -3.17 -5.28 31.69
N VAL A 32 -4.36 -5.67 32.12
CA VAL A 32 -5.27 -6.56 31.35
C VAL A 32 -6.25 -5.75 30.45
N GLY A 33 -5.87 -4.56 30.02
CA GLY A 33 -6.68 -3.74 29.09
C GLY A 33 -7.46 -2.60 29.75
N GLY A 34 -7.37 -2.45 31.07
CA GLY A 34 -8.06 -1.40 31.81
C GLY A 34 -7.28 -0.11 32.03
N ALA A 35 -6.12 0.10 31.39
CA ALA A 35 -5.21 1.20 31.67
C ALA A 35 -5.86 2.59 31.57
N PHE A 36 -6.57 2.87 30.50
CA PHE A 36 -7.28 4.15 30.31
C PHE A 36 -8.38 4.36 31.33
N GLY A 37 -9.15 3.29 31.65
CA GLY A 37 -10.19 3.34 32.68
C GLY A 37 -9.63 3.53 34.09
N ALA A 38 -8.49 2.91 34.41
CA ALA A 38 -7.77 3.08 35.65
C ALA A 38 -7.26 4.54 35.78
N PHE A 39 -6.63 5.07 34.75
CA PHE A 39 -6.13 6.44 34.71
C PHE A 39 -7.27 7.48 34.86
N ALA A 40 -8.35 7.33 34.09
CA ALA A 40 -9.53 8.17 34.24
C ALA A 40 -10.14 8.10 35.66
N GLY A 41 -10.23 6.88 36.24
CA GLY A 41 -10.69 6.68 37.59
C GLY A 41 -9.79 7.31 38.65
N MET A 42 -8.50 7.30 38.47
CA MET A 42 -7.54 8.01 39.33
C MET A 42 -7.81 9.52 39.35
N ILE A 43 -8.02 10.11 38.15
CA ILE A 43 -8.25 11.55 38.00
C ILE A 43 -9.62 11.94 38.54
N VAL A 44 -10.67 11.31 38.03
CA VAL A 44 -12.09 11.70 38.36
C VAL A 44 -12.39 11.52 39.86
N PHE A 45 -11.95 10.41 40.44
CA PHE A 45 -12.21 10.14 41.84
C PHE A 45 -11.11 10.67 42.79
N HIS A 46 -10.05 11.31 42.25
CA HIS A 46 -8.87 11.79 42.99
C HIS A 46 -8.31 10.68 43.90
N HIS A 47 -8.29 9.42 43.38
CA HIS A 47 -7.99 8.23 44.16
C HIS A 47 -6.65 7.60 43.73
N LYS A 48 -5.80 7.27 44.74
CA LYS A 48 -4.45 6.69 44.53
C LYS A 48 -3.43 7.58 43.77
N THR A 49 -3.79 8.86 43.49
CA THR A 49 -2.95 9.83 42.77
C THR A 49 -1.63 10.17 43.48
N ARG A 50 -1.55 9.99 44.79
CA ARG A 50 -0.33 10.23 45.60
C ARG A 50 0.53 8.98 45.80
N LYS A 51 0.04 7.77 45.45
CA LYS A 51 0.78 6.54 45.64
C LYS A 51 1.72 6.28 44.46
N MET A 52 3.02 6.21 44.72
CA MET A 52 4.07 6.02 43.71
C MET A 52 3.80 4.83 42.80
N LYS A 53 3.38 3.68 43.34
CA LYS A 53 3.06 2.49 42.54
C LYS A 53 2.04 2.79 41.43
N PHE A 54 0.97 3.55 41.71
CA PHE A 54 -0.05 3.89 40.73
C PHE A 54 0.43 4.95 39.75
N ARG A 55 1.23 5.93 40.23
CA ARG A 55 1.79 7.00 39.38
C ARG A 55 2.78 6.45 38.33
N ILE A 56 3.41 5.33 38.59
CA ILE A 56 4.38 4.71 37.69
C ILE A 56 3.71 3.61 36.86
N LEU A 57 3.02 2.66 37.48
CA LEU A 57 2.55 1.45 36.81
C LEU A 57 1.33 1.69 35.89
N VAL A 58 0.44 2.64 36.22
CA VAL A 58 -0.69 2.94 35.34
C VAL A 58 -0.27 3.63 34.05
N PRO A 59 0.63 4.66 34.03
CA PRO A 59 1.21 5.18 32.80
C PRO A 59 2.00 4.14 32.00
N ILE A 60 2.76 3.27 32.65
CA ILE A 60 3.47 2.16 31.97
C ILE A 60 2.45 1.25 31.27
N ALA A 61 1.35 0.88 31.93
CA ALA A 61 0.30 0.09 31.31
C ALA A 61 -0.34 0.80 30.09
N ILE A 62 -0.51 2.13 30.15
CA ILE A 62 -1.00 2.93 29.01
C ILE A 62 -0.01 2.86 27.85
N ILE A 63 1.29 3.04 28.11
CA ILE A 63 2.33 2.97 27.09
C ILE A 63 2.33 1.58 26.44
N ILE A 64 2.28 0.52 27.23
CA ILE A 64 2.22 -0.88 26.72
C ILE A 64 1.00 -1.06 25.80
N TRP A 65 -0.17 -0.57 26.20
CA TRP A 65 -1.39 -0.71 25.37
C TRP A 65 -1.37 0.17 24.14
N LEU A 66 -0.74 1.36 24.18
CA LEU A 66 -0.56 2.22 23.01
C LEU A 66 0.45 1.58 22.04
N THR A 67 1.56 1.04 22.52
CA THR A 67 2.56 0.37 21.67
C THR A 67 2.01 -0.93 21.07
N LEU A 68 1.29 -1.71 21.87
CA LEU A 68 0.64 -2.94 21.40
C LEU A 68 -0.48 -2.61 20.39
N GLY A 69 -1.29 -1.60 20.68
CA GLY A 69 -2.34 -1.13 19.77
C GLY A 69 -1.77 -0.58 18.46
N GLY A 70 -0.68 0.20 18.53
CA GLY A 70 0.06 0.66 17.35
C GLY A 70 0.63 -0.51 16.54
N PHE A 71 1.25 -1.48 17.20
CA PHE A 71 1.81 -2.67 16.54
C PHE A 71 0.73 -3.57 15.91
N LEU A 72 -0.43 -3.72 16.56
CA LEU A 72 -1.57 -4.46 16.01
C LEU A 72 -2.23 -3.69 14.87
N ALA A 73 -2.38 -2.35 14.99
CA ALA A 73 -2.88 -1.51 13.91
C ALA A 73 -1.95 -1.53 12.68
N GLU A 74 -0.62 -1.53 12.89
CA GLU A 74 0.33 -1.75 11.80
C GLU A 74 0.16 -3.13 11.14
N ARG A 75 -0.20 -4.15 11.91
CA ARG A 75 -0.51 -5.48 11.37
C ARG A 75 -1.87 -5.55 10.68
N ASP A 76 -2.86 -4.82 11.14
CA ASP A 76 -4.22 -4.82 10.57
C ASP A 76 -4.32 -3.94 9.30
N VAL A 77 -3.50 -2.87 9.20
CA VAL A 77 -3.29 -2.11 7.95
C VAL A 77 -2.73 -3.02 6.84
N VAL A 78 -2.00 -4.06 7.22
CA VAL A 78 -1.41 -5.11 6.34
C VAL A 78 -2.44 -5.93 5.53
N GLY A 79 -3.72 -5.83 5.80
CA GLY A 79 -4.72 -6.67 5.15
C GLY A 79 -5.98 -5.95 4.68
N LEU A 80 -6.03 -4.62 4.76
CA LEU A 80 -7.24 -3.85 4.45
C LEU A 80 -7.42 -3.59 2.95
N THR A 81 -6.35 -3.60 2.15
CA THR A 81 -6.46 -3.40 0.71
C THR A 81 -7.14 -4.60 0.06
N LYS A 82 -8.26 -4.35 -0.60
CA LYS A 82 -9.05 -5.39 -1.26
C LYS A 82 -8.42 -5.77 -2.60
N THR A 83 -8.56 -7.03 -2.93
CA THR A 83 -8.13 -7.62 -4.21
C THR A 83 -9.32 -8.00 -5.09
N ASP A 84 -10.54 -7.68 -4.63
CA ASP A 84 -11.74 -7.92 -5.43
C ASP A 84 -11.73 -6.95 -6.61
N ARG A 85 -11.86 -7.48 -7.80
CA ARG A 85 -11.89 -6.68 -9.01
C ARG A 85 -13.20 -5.89 -9.11
N PRO A 86 -13.16 -4.62 -9.54
CA PRO A 86 -14.37 -3.85 -9.83
C PRO A 86 -15.19 -4.56 -10.92
N LYS A 87 -16.47 -4.27 -10.95
CA LYS A 87 -17.31 -4.67 -12.08
C LYS A 87 -16.95 -3.80 -13.29
N ASN A 88 -17.07 -4.38 -14.49
CA ASN A 88 -17.05 -3.55 -15.68
C ASN A 88 -18.40 -2.82 -15.77
N GLU A 89 -18.39 -1.50 -15.69
CA GLU A 89 -19.61 -0.68 -15.67
C GLU A 89 -19.92 -0.07 -17.03
N TYR A 90 -18.95 -0.10 -17.95
CA TYR A 90 -19.13 0.45 -19.29
C TYR A 90 -20.13 -0.38 -20.11
N ASN A 91 -21.17 0.32 -20.62
CA ASN A 91 -22.23 -0.25 -21.43
C ASN A 91 -22.33 0.44 -22.82
N GLY A 92 -21.27 1.18 -23.22
CA GLY A 92 -21.20 1.84 -24.53
C GLY A 92 -20.80 0.88 -25.65
N THR A 93 -20.23 1.44 -26.72
CA THR A 93 -19.71 0.66 -27.84
C THR A 93 -18.60 -0.27 -27.37
N GLU A 94 -18.64 -1.52 -27.81
CA GLU A 94 -17.62 -2.51 -27.46
C GLU A 94 -16.22 -2.03 -27.87
N ILE A 95 -15.30 -2.01 -26.92
CA ILE A 95 -13.90 -1.67 -27.14
C ILE A 95 -13.15 -3.00 -27.32
N THR A 96 -12.65 -3.22 -28.54
CA THR A 96 -11.88 -4.44 -28.83
C THR A 96 -10.58 -4.44 -28.04
N PRO A 97 -10.28 -5.47 -27.23
CA PRO A 97 -9.03 -5.58 -26.53
C PRO A 97 -7.83 -5.60 -27.49
N TYR A 98 -6.78 -4.90 -27.14
CA TYR A 98 -5.51 -4.98 -27.86
C TYR A 98 -4.77 -6.26 -27.48
N HIS A 99 -4.20 -6.93 -28.47
CA HIS A 99 -3.31 -8.07 -28.31
C HIS A 99 -1.98 -7.76 -28.98
N SER A 100 -0.88 -7.99 -28.26
CA SER A 100 0.46 -7.85 -28.81
C SER A 100 0.74 -8.97 -29.83
N SER A 101 1.59 -8.69 -30.82
CA SER A 101 2.16 -9.73 -31.68
C SER A 101 3.39 -10.40 -31.08
N VAL A 102 3.83 -9.96 -29.90
CA VAL A 102 5.01 -10.44 -29.18
C VAL A 102 4.58 -11.32 -28.02
N ASP A 103 5.29 -12.42 -27.85
CA ASP A 103 5.26 -13.33 -26.70
C ASP A 103 6.72 -13.51 -26.25
N LYS A 104 7.15 -12.65 -25.34
CA LYS A 104 8.56 -12.48 -24.96
C LYS A 104 9.10 -13.64 -24.13
N ASP A 105 8.25 -14.24 -23.29
CA ASP A 105 8.64 -15.37 -22.44
C ASP A 105 8.36 -16.74 -23.08
N GLY A 106 7.61 -16.77 -24.20
CA GLY A 106 7.33 -17.96 -24.99
C GLY A 106 6.32 -18.91 -24.36
N ASP A 107 5.41 -18.41 -23.52
CA ASP A 107 4.40 -19.24 -22.84
C ASP A 107 3.13 -19.46 -23.66
N GLY A 108 2.97 -18.81 -24.81
CA GLY A 108 1.83 -18.90 -25.70
C GLY A 108 0.75 -17.83 -25.44
N THR A 109 1.01 -16.90 -24.54
CA THR A 109 0.17 -15.73 -24.27
C THR A 109 0.87 -14.48 -24.81
N ASP A 110 0.15 -13.54 -25.39
CA ASP A 110 0.73 -12.28 -25.85
C ASP A 110 1.13 -11.39 -24.67
N ASP A 111 2.19 -10.57 -24.84
CA ASP A 111 2.78 -9.73 -23.79
C ASP A 111 1.75 -8.79 -23.15
N GLN A 112 0.81 -8.21 -23.93
CA GLN A 112 -0.20 -7.29 -23.41
C GLN A 112 -1.12 -7.97 -22.40
N THR A 113 -1.59 -9.15 -22.75
CA THR A 113 -2.42 -10.01 -21.89
C THR A 113 -1.65 -10.45 -20.64
N ASP A 114 -0.38 -10.82 -20.81
CA ASP A 114 0.45 -11.28 -19.71
C ASP A 114 0.79 -10.17 -18.72
N ILE A 115 1.13 -8.98 -19.16
CA ILE A 115 1.38 -7.84 -18.28
C ILE A 115 0.18 -7.57 -17.38
N LEU A 116 -1.02 -7.52 -17.96
CA LEU A 116 -2.26 -7.35 -17.20
C LEU A 116 -2.45 -8.47 -16.16
N LYS A 117 -2.37 -9.72 -16.62
CA LYS A 117 -2.57 -10.92 -15.79
C LYS A 117 -1.55 -10.98 -14.65
N ASN A 118 -0.27 -10.69 -14.94
CA ASN A 118 0.81 -10.73 -13.96
C ASN A 118 0.71 -9.60 -12.94
N ALA A 119 0.24 -8.39 -13.32
CA ALA A 119 -0.08 -7.30 -12.39
C ALA A 119 -1.17 -7.74 -11.39
N LEU A 120 -2.27 -8.35 -11.88
CA LEU A 120 -3.35 -8.88 -11.05
C LEU A 120 -2.86 -10.00 -10.11
N VAL A 121 -2.00 -10.90 -10.60
CA VAL A 121 -1.39 -11.96 -9.79
C VAL A 121 -0.51 -11.37 -8.68
N TYR A 122 0.24 -10.32 -8.97
CA TYR A 122 1.06 -9.64 -7.97
C TYR A 122 0.22 -9.04 -6.85
N VAL A 123 -0.78 -8.21 -7.18
CA VAL A 123 -1.60 -7.53 -6.16
C VAL A 123 -2.48 -8.50 -5.37
N LYS A 124 -2.82 -9.66 -5.94
CA LYS A 124 -3.54 -10.73 -5.22
C LYS A 124 -2.76 -11.27 -4.02
N LYS A 125 -1.43 -11.13 -3.99
CA LYS A 125 -0.59 -11.47 -2.84
C LYS A 125 -0.72 -10.48 -1.69
N ARG A 126 -1.41 -9.36 -1.87
CA ARG A 126 -1.62 -8.29 -0.89
C ARG A 126 -0.30 -7.74 -0.33
N PRO A 127 0.60 -7.21 -1.17
CA PRO A 127 1.83 -6.62 -0.68
C PRO A 127 1.51 -5.46 0.27
N VAL A 128 2.30 -5.33 1.34
CA VAL A 128 2.17 -4.22 2.29
C VAL A 128 2.93 -3.03 1.76
N TYR A 129 2.30 -1.84 1.76
CA TYR A 129 2.96 -0.64 1.29
C TYR A 129 4.16 -0.27 2.16
N LYS A 130 5.35 -0.46 1.63
CA LYS A 130 6.60 -0.03 2.27
C LYS A 130 7.74 -0.02 1.27
N SER A 131 8.38 1.15 1.13
CA SER A 131 9.62 1.25 0.36
C SER A 131 10.79 0.68 1.16
N ARG A 132 11.55 -0.23 0.54
CA ARG A 132 12.76 -0.84 1.09
C ARG A 132 13.79 -1.02 -0.01
N TYR A 133 15.06 -1.02 0.39
CA TYR A 133 16.14 -1.45 -0.47
C TYR A 133 16.28 -2.98 -0.42
N TYR A 134 16.49 -3.62 -1.57
CA TYR A 134 16.69 -5.05 -1.71
C TYR A 134 17.98 -5.33 -2.49
N GLN A 135 18.87 -6.15 -1.94
CA GLN A 135 20.13 -6.54 -2.60
C GLN A 135 19.91 -7.26 -3.94
N THR A 136 18.77 -7.90 -4.10
CA THR A 136 18.34 -8.57 -5.34
C THR A 136 17.61 -7.64 -6.31
N GLY A 137 17.35 -6.39 -5.89
CA GLY A 137 16.55 -5.41 -6.61
C GLY A 137 15.04 -5.57 -6.38
N TYR A 138 14.50 -6.74 -6.58
CA TYR A 138 13.08 -7.02 -6.39
C TYR A 138 12.75 -7.39 -4.95
N PRO A 139 11.57 -6.97 -4.41
CA PRO A 139 11.09 -7.43 -3.12
C PRO A 139 10.99 -8.95 -3.04
N ASP A 140 11.60 -9.52 -2.00
CA ASP A 140 11.56 -10.95 -1.67
C ASP A 140 10.76 -11.24 -0.39
N ASP A 141 10.10 -10.22 0.11
CA ASP A 141 9.25 -10.25 1.30
C ASP A 141 7.81 -9.83 0.95
N ARG A 142 7.02 -9.47 1.97
CA ARG A 142 5.64 -9.05 1.80
C ARG A 142 5.46 -7.57 1.46
N TYR A 143 6.52 -6.80 1.31
CA TYR A 143 6.43 -5.36 1.07
C TYR A 143 6.57 -5.03 -0.41
N GLY A 144 6.00 -3.88 -0.79
CA GLY A 144 6.09 -3.37 -2.16
C GLY A 144 5.56 -1.96 -2.26
N VAL A 145 5.78 -1.35 -3.44
CA VAL A 145 5.30 -0.02 -3.81
C VAL A 145 4.77 -0.03 -5.24
N CYS A 146 4.34 1.11 -5.78
CA CYS A 146 3.76 1.22 -7.12
C CYS A 146 4.64 0.62 -8.22
N THR A 147 5.94 0.90 -8.19
CA THR A 147 6.90 0.39 -9.19
C THR A 147 7.06 -1.12 -9.14
N ASP A 148 6.79 -1.75 -8.00
CA ASP A 148 6.88 -3.21 -7.88
C ASP A 148 5.71 -3.92 -8.57
N VAL A 149 4.53 -3.28 -8.68
CA VAL A 149 3.41 -3.81 -9.48
C VAL A 149 3.83 -3.94 -10.93
N VAL A 150 4.40 -2.86 -11.50
CA VAL A 150 4.89 -2.83 -12.89
C VAL A 150 6.10 -3.75 -13.05
N GLY A 151 7.05 -3.67 -12.12
CA GLY A 151 8.28 -4.48 -12.17
C GLY A 151 8.02 -5.98 -12.16
N TYR A 152 7.10 -6.46 -11.32
CA TYR A 152 6.72 -7.88 -11.31
C TYR A 152 5.89 -8.29 -12.52
N ALA A 153 4.98 -7.41 -12.98
CA ALA A 153 4.19 -7.68 -14.17
C ALA A 153 5.12 -7.92 -15.37
N LEU A 154 6.01 -6.98 -15.66
CA LEU A 154 6.95 -7.05 -16.77
C LEU A 154 7.96 -8.18 -16.61
N LYS A 155 8.51 -8.39 -15.41
CA LYS A 155 9.47 -9.49 -15.18
C LYS A 155 8.87 -10.85 -15.49
N LYS A 156 7.58 -11.05 -15.16
CA LYS A 156 6.87 -12.31 -15.41
C LYS A 156 6.48 -12.49 -16.89
N SER A 157 6.45 -11.40 -17.63
CA SER A 157 6.24 -11.40 -19.09
C SER A 157 7.56 -11.31 -19.86
N GLY A 158 8.69 -11.69 -19.24
CA GLY A 158 9.99 -11.79 -19.92
C GLY A 158 10.83 -10.49 -19.94
N TYR A 159 10.42 -9.41 -19.28
CA TYR A 159 11.12 -8.12 -19.26
C TYR A 159 11.70 -7.85 -17.86
N ASP A 160 12.97 -8.16 -17.64
CA ASP A 160 13.63 -7.85 -16.36
C ASP A 160 14.05 -6.37 -16.32
N LEU A 161 13.17 -5.51 -15.75
CA LEU A 161 13.43 -4.08 -15.67
C LEU A 161 14.71 -3.72 -14.92
N ARG A 162 15.17 -4.56 -14.01
CA ARG A 162 16.42 -4.34 -13.28
C ARG A 162 17.63 -4.32 -14.21
N GLU A 163 17.65 -5.22 -15.16
CA GLU A 163 18.74 -5.31 -16.15
C GLU A 163 18.51 -4.30 -17.29
N LEU A 164 17.27 -4.17 -17.77
CA LEU A 164 16.94 -3.32 -18.92
C LEU A 164 17.13 -1.83 -18.61
N VAL A 165 16.70 -1.36 -17.44
CA VAL A 165 16.89 0.05 -17.01
C VAL A 165 18.36 0.33 -16.73
N ASP A 166 19.11 -0.60 -16.11
CA ASP A 166 20.56 -0.45 -15.90
C ASP A 166 21.32 -0.30 -17.23
N GLU A 167 20.95 -1.08 -18.25
CA GLU A 167 21.51 -0.99 -19.61
C GLU A 167 21.17 0.35 -20.26
N ASP A 168 19.93 0.81 -20.15
CA ASP A 168 19.51 2.07 -20.73
C ASP A 168 20.17 3.28 -20.06
N ILE A 169 20.32 3.27 -18.72
CA ILE A 169 21.09 4.28 -17.99
C ILE A 169 22.54 4.35 -18.45
N ARG A 170 23.19 3.21 -18.70
CA ARG A 170 24.57 3.17 -19.19
C ARG A 170 24.71 3.68 -20.62
N THR A 171 23.70 3.42 -21.45
CA THR A 171 23.68 3.83 -22.84
C THR A 171 23.33 5.30 -23.01
N ASN A 172 22.41 5.81 -22.20
CA ASN A 172 21.88 7.15 -22.26
C ASN A 172 22.05 7.92 -20.92
N PRO A 173 23.24 8.00 -20.32
CA PRO A 173 23.44 8.53 -18.96
C PRO A 173 23.03 9.99 -18.80
N LYS A 174 22.98 10.78 -19.89
CA LYS A 174 22.60 12.19 -19.85
C LYS A 174 21.10 12.42 -19.67
N ASP A 175 20.28 11.43 -19.98
CA ASP A 175 18.84 11.55 -19.87
C ASP A 175 18.34 11.25 -18.44
N TYR A 176 19.20 10.58 -17.66
CA TYR A 176 18.97 10.26 -16.27
C TYR A 176 19.77 11.21 -15.36
N ASP A 177 19.10 11.74 -14.35
CA ASP A 177 19.70 12.58 -13.31
C ASP A 177 20.17 11.68 -12.15
N ILE A 178 21.25 10.94 -12.39
CA ILE A 178 21.82 9.92 -11.50
C ILE A 178 23.32 10.09 -11.45
N ASP A 179 23.85 10.44 -10.28
CA ASP A 179 25.29 10.56 -10.07
C ASP A 179 25.97 9.19 -9.95
N GLU A 180 25.39 8.29 -9.17
CA GLU A 180 25.88 6.94 -8.93
C GLU A 180 24.77 5.91 -9.24
N PRO A 181 24.81 5.24 -10.43
CA PRO A 181 23.82 4.23 -10.76
C PRO A 181 23.83 3.02 -9.82
N ASP A 182 22.67 2.63 -9.35
CA ASP A 182 22.44 1.41 -8.58
C ASP A 182 21.28 0.60 -9.18
N LYS A 183 21.63 -0.44 -9.93
CA LYS A 183 20.64 -1.29 -10.60
C LYS A 183 19.62 -1.96 -9.68
N ASN A 184 19.87 -2.02 -8.37
CA ASN A 184 18.95 -2.62 -7.41
C ASN A 184 17.84 -1.66 -6.96
N ILE A 185 17.96 -0.36 -7.27
CA ILE A 185 16.96 0.63 -6.88
C ILE A 185 16.50 1.52 -8.05
N ASP A 186 17.33 1.73 -9.09
CA ASP A 186 17.04 2.70 -10.14
C ASP A 186 15.80 2.34 -10.95
N PHE A 187 15.59 1.06 -11.26
CA PHE A 187 14.37 0.58 -11.93
C PHE A 187 13.11 0.66 -11.05
N ARG A 188 13.23 0.97 -9.77
CA ARG A 188 12.13 1.20 -8.83
C ARG A 188 11.84 2.68 -8.58
N ARG A 189 12.40 3.57 -9.40
CA ARG A 189 12.14 5.01 -9.39
C ARG A 189 11.23 5.38 -10.55
N VAL A 190 10.07 5.98 -10.24
CA VAL A 190 9.07 6.37 -11.26
C VAL A 190 9.69 7.26 -12.34
N LYS A 191 10.54 8.22 -11.96
CA LYS A 191 11.26 9.10 -12.90
C LYS A 191 12.08 8.29 -13.91
N ASN A 192 12.84 7.31 -13.45
CA ASN A 192 13.70 6.51 -14.31
C ASN A 192 12.89 5.55 -15.19
N LEU A 193 11.84 4.94 -14.66
CA LEU A 193 10.94 4.10 -15.45
C LEU A 193 10.25 4.89 -16.57
N ARG A 194 9.87 6.15 -16.29
CA ARG A 194 9.30 7.02 -17.32
C ARG A 194 10.28 7.20 -18.48
N ILE A 195 11.54 7.58 -18.20
CA ILE A 195 12.59 7.78 -19.21
C ILE A 195 12.81 6.49 -19.99
N TYR A 196 12.94 5.37 -19.30
CA TYR A 196 13.11 4.06 -19.92
C TYR A 196 11.96 3.73 -20.90
N PHE A 197 10.70 3.95 -20.51
CA PHE A 197 9.56 3.70 -21.39
C PHE A 197 9.49 4.71 -22.54
N GLU A 198 9.91 5.96 -22.34
CA GLU A 198 10.04 6.95 -23.42
C GLU A 198 11.05 6.48 -24.49
N HIS A 199 12.12 5.76 -24.12
CA HIS A 199 13.13 5.21 -25.04
C HIS A 199 12.68 3.91 -25.72
N THR A 200 11.92 3.06 -25.05
CA THR A 200 11.79 1.65 -25.43
C THR A 200 10.37 1.19 -25.74
N ALA A 201 9.35 1.95 -25.35
CA ALA A 201 7.95 1.58 -25.49
C ALA A 201 7.20 2.50 -26.46
N THR A 202 6.06 2.07 -26.95
CA THR A 202 5.16 2.92 -27.75
C THR A 202 4.49 3.92 -26.86
N SER A 203 4.78 5.22 -27.06
CA SER A 203 4.09 6.32 -26.38
C SER A 203 2.70 6.55 -26.99
N LEU A 204 1.68 6.60 -26.15
CA LEU A 204 0.28 6.79 -26.52
C LEU A 204 -0.28 8.10 -25.96
N THR A 205 -1.54 8.41 -26.31
CA THR A 205 -2.23 9.61 -25.80
C THR A 205 -2.36 9.57 -24.27
N THR A 206 -2.27 10.74 -23.64
CA THR A 206 -2.59 10.92 -22.21
C THR A 206 -3.99 11.51 -22.00
N ASP A 207 -4.77 11.71 -23.07
CA ASP A 207 -6.18 12.12 -22.99
C ASP A 207 -7.02 10.91 -22.53
N VAL A 208 -7.55 11.00 -21.33
CA VAL A 208 -8.37 9.94 -20.71
C VAL A 208 -9.72 9.73 -21.42
N ASN A 209 -10.16 10.70 -22.22
CA ASN A 209 -11.40 10.61 -22.99
C ASN A 209 -11.23 9.79 -24.29
N ASP A 210 -10.00 9.55 -24.73
CA ASP A 210 -9.69 8.67 -25.85
C ASP A 210 -9.67 7.21 -25.36
N ILE A 211 -10.84 6.77 -24.90
CA ILE A 211 -11.01 5.51 -24.14
C ILE A 211 -10.56 4.25 -24.89
N GLU A 212 -10.57 4.28 -26.23
CA GLU A 212 -10.15 3.14 -27.07
C GLU A 212 -8.63 2.93 -27.04
N GLN A 213 -7.85 4.02 -26.83
CA GLN A 213 -6.39 3.95 -26.77
C GLN A 213 -5.88 3.32 -25.46
N TRP A 214 -6.67 3.44 -24.40
CA TRP A 214 -6.32 2.87 -23.08
C TRP A 214 -6.69 1.41 -23.01
N GLN A 215 -5.71 0.52 -23.03
CA GLN A 215 -5.92 -0.92 -23.06
C GLN A 215 -5.38 -1.61 -21.80
N GLY A 216 -6.01 -2.71 -21.40
CA GLY A 216 -5.52 -3.51 -20.28
C GLY A 216 -4.09 -3.99 -20.54
N GLY A 217 -3.18 -3.80 -19.57
CA GLY A 217 -1.76 -4.10 -19.72
C GLY A 217 -0.88 -2.91 -20.10
N ASP A 218 -1.45 -1.79 -20.56
CA ASP A 218 -0.68 -0.56 -20.75
C ASP A 218 -0.12 -0.04 -19.43
N ILE A 219 0.96 0.72 -19.50
CA ILE A 219 1.58 1.36 -18.34
C ILE A 219 1.19 2.84 -18.31
N VAL A 220 0.62 3.30 -17.20
CA VAL A 220 0.37 4.71 -16.94
C VAL A 220 1.38 5.26 -15.96
N VAL A 221 1.97 6.41 -16.30
CA VAL A 221 2.92 7.12 -15.44
C VAL A 221 2.32 8.47 -15.05
N PHE A 222 2.23 8.71 -13.76
CA PHE A 222 1.93 10.00 -13.15
C PHE A 222 3.24 10.65 -12.68
N LYS A 223 3.20 11.91 -12.28
CA LYS A 223 4.41 12.63 -11.85
C LYS A 223 5.26 11.87 -10.81
N ASN A 224 4.61 11.23 -9.83
CA ASN A 224 5.29 10.50 -8.74
C ASN A 224 4.67 9.12 -8.48
N HIS A 225 3.94 8.57 -9.45
CA HIS A 225 3.25 7.30 -9.29
C HIS A 225 3.19 6.56 -10.64
N ILE A 226 2.97 5.25 -10.61
CA ILE A 226 2.90 4.39 -11.79
C ILE A 226 1.94 3.24 -11.53
N GLY A 227 1.29 2.74 -12.58
CA GLY A 227 0.42 1.58 -12.52
C GLY A 227 0.26 0.89 -13.86
N VAL A 228 -0.47 -0.22 -13.85
CA VAL A 228 -0.87 -0.99 -15.03
C VAL A 228 -2.35 -0.72 -15.29
N ILE A 229 -2.72 -0.46 -16.53
CA ILE A 229 -4.11 -0.25 -16.94
C ILE A 229 -4.87 -1.58 -16.85
N SER A 230 -6.06 -1.53 -16.28
CA SER A 230 -6.98 -2.65 -16.17
C SER A 230 -7.83 -2.86 -17.43
N ASP A 231 -8.36 -4.06 -17.60
CA ASP A 231 -9.43 -4.39 -18.56
C ASP A 231 -10.84 -4.03 -18.02
N ARG A 232 -10.93 -3.55 -16.79
CA ARG A 232 -12.18 -3.07 -16.18
C ARG A 232 -12.32 -1.58 -16.39
N ARG A 233 -13.56 -1.13 -16.65
CA ARG A 233 -13.87 0.27 -16.99
C ARG A 233 -15.03 0.78 -16.14
N ASN A 234 -14.98 2.06 -15.82
CA ASN A 234 -16.10 2.78 -15.21
C ASN A 234 -17.25 3.03 -16.21
N ALA A 235 -18.31 3.71 -15.80
CA ALA A 235 -19.48 3.96 -16.63
C ALA A 235 -19.18 4.84 -17.87
N GLU A 236 -18.18 5.71 -17.79
CA GLU A 236 -17.70 6.58 -18.84
C GLU A 236 -16.76 5.87 -19.84
N GLY A 237 -16.39 4.63 -19.55
CA GLY A 237 -15.49 3.82 -20.38
C GLY A 237 -14.01 4.00 -20.06
N VAL A 238 -13.68 4.80 -19.06
CA VAL A 238 -12.29 4.98 -18.60
C VAL A 238 -11.84 3.78 -17.78
N PRO A 239 -10.66 3.19 -18.08
CA PRO A 239 -10.22 2.01 -17.37
C PRO A 239 -9.74 2.31 -15.94
N TYR A 240 -9.91 1.34 -15.07
CA TYR A 240 -9.30 1.33 -13.75
C TYR A 240 -7.78 1.17 -13.86
N VAL A 241 -7.08 1.51 -12.78
CA VAL A 241 -5.62 1.36 -12.69
C VAL A 241 -5.28 0.34 -11.60
N ILE A 242 -4.43 -0.62 -11.94
CA ILE A 242 -3.86 -1.59 -10.99
C ILE A 242 -2.58 -0.98 -10.44
N HIS A 243 -2.59 -0.61 -9.16
CA HIS A 243 -1.47 0.10 -8.53
C HIS A 243 -1.35 -0.19 -7.04
N HIS A 244 -0.29 0.34 -6.42
CA HIS A 244 -0.07 0.28 -4.98
C HIS A 244 0.45 1.64 -4.49
N ASN A 245 -0.45 2.48 -3.93
CA ASN A 245 -0.20 3.90 -3.70
C ASN A 245 0.24 4.21 -2.27
N ASP A 246 -0.44 3.66 -1.28
CA ASP A 246 -0.20 3.96 0.13
C ASP A 246 -0.75 2.86 1.06
N PRO A 247 -0.41 2.87 2.36
CA PRO A 247 -0.85 1.85 3.31
C PRO A 247 -2.35 1.85 3.61
N TYR A 248 -3.09 2.90 3.22
CA TYR A 248 -4.53 3.07 3.46
C TYR A 248 -5.36 2.86 2.21
N GLN A 249 -4.74 2.51 1.08
CA GLN A 249 -5.40 2.22 -0.18
C GLN A 249 -6.48 1.15 0.01
N LYS A 250 -7.69 1.40 -0.52
CA LYS A 250 -8.84 0.52 -0.30
C LYS A 250 -8.81 -0.70 -1.20
N ASN A 251 -8.47 -0.51 -2.47
CA ASN A 251 -8.40 -1.55 -3.49
C ASN A 251 -7.09 -1.41 -4.27
N TYR A 252 -6.57 -2.50 -4.84
CA TYR A 252 -5.42 -2.42 -5.75
C TYR A 252 -5.83 -2.02 -7.18
N GLU A 253 -7.10 -2.09 -7.51
CA GLU A 253 -7.66 -1.73 -8.81
C GLU A 253 -8.67 -0.61 -8.58
N GLU A 254 -8.30 0.64 -8.88
CA GLU A 254 -9.05 1.85 -8.50
C GLU A 254 -9.31 2.76 -9.71
N ASP A 255 -10.44 3.47 -9.67
CA ASP A 255 -10.85 4.45 -10.67
C ASP A 255 -10.18 5.80 -10.40
N ILE A 256 -8.90 5.90 -10.77
CA ILE A 256 -8.10 7.10 -10.48
C ILE A 256 -7.68 7.87 -11.74
N LEU A 257 -7.89 7.30 -12.92
CA LEU A 257 -7.34 7.86 -14.14
C LEU A 257 -7.96 9.23 -14.47
N GLN A 258 -9.28 9.39 -14.29
CA GLN A 258 -9.98 10.66 -14.48
C GLN A 258 -9.75 11.67 -13.37
N GLU A 259 -9.49 11.19 -12.14
CA GLU A 259 -9.31 12.06 -10.98
C GLU A 259 -7.93 12.73 -10.97
N ARG A 260 -6.97 12.16 -11.69
CA ARG A 260 -5.58 12.62 -11.69
C ARG A 260 -5.31 13.55 -12.85
N THR A 261 -4.72 14.70 -12.54
CA THR A 261 -4.34 15.74 -13.53
C THR A 261 -2.83 15.72 -13.82
N ASP A 262 -2.10 14.76 -13.27
CA ASP A 262 -0.65 14.67 -13.33
C ASP A 262 -0.15 13.45 -14.13
N ILE A 263 -0.94 13.00 -15.12
CA ILE A 263 -0.51 11.97 -16.08
C ILE A 263 0.61 12.56 -16.94
N VAL A 264 1.77 11.90 -16.96
CA VAL A 264 2.97 12.33 -17.69
C VAL A 264 3.45 11.29 -18.70
N GLY A 265 2.78 10.15 -18.79
CA GLY A 265 3.09 9.11 -19.79
C GLY A 265 2.03 8.02 -19.83
N HIS A 266 1.82 7.49 -21.03
CA HIS A 266 1.00 6.31 -21.31
C HIS A 266 1.78 5.47 -22.33
N PHE A 267 2.12 4.25 -21.97
CA PHE A 267 3.04 3.41 -22.71
C PHE A 267 2.48 2.01 -22.95
N ARG A 268 2.74 1.48 -24.13
CA ARG A 268 2.46 0.09 -24.49
C ARG A 268 3.76 -0.64 -24.78
N ILE A 269 3.92 -1.80 -24.16
CA ILE A 269 5.05 -2.69 -24.35
C ILE A 269 4.66 -3.70 -25.43
N SER A 270 5.33 -3.68 -26.58
CA SER A 270 4.98 -4.60 -27.66
C SER A 270 6.11 -4.72 -28.66
#